data_6872c6e7e7552b5878486a50549e3567
#
_entry.id   6872c6e7e7552b5878486a50549e3567
#
_cell.length_a   1.000
_cell.length_b   1.000
_cell.length_c   1.000
_cell.angle_alpha   90.00
_cell.angle_beta   90.00
_cell.angle_gamma   90.00
#
_symmetry.space_group_name_H-M   'P 1'
#
loop_
_entity.id
_entity.type
_entity.pdbx_description
1 polymer ?
#
loop_
_entity_poly.entity_id
_entity_poly.type
_entity_poly.pdbx_seq_one_letter_code
_entity_poly.pdbx_strand_id
1 'polypeptide(L)'
;MDKRLERILPRVQKPARYVGGEFNAIMKDKSKVDTRVAFCFPDTYEIGMSNLGMRILYGVMNNIEGVWCERCFAPWGDMEQEMRNANIPLYALESFDPIKDFDIIAFSIGYEMAFPAMVDMLDLAGVPLHASERTALTPLVVAGGTAMYNCEPIADFIDLALIGEGEEMDVELIELHRQARREGWSKHEFLVCAAQIPGVYVPSLYDVVYNDDGTVKSITANEGAPKVVLKRIMRDMDKAYYPTKTIVPSTEIVQDRVSLELFPGCIRVMSAVPCATARRSCCAATPLKPSRTRAIRI
;
A
#
# COMPACT_ATOMS: atom_id res chain seq x y z
N MET A 1 10.89 18.27 -10.28
CA MET A 1 11.68 17.89 -9.05
C MET A 1 11.97 19.14 -8.24
N ASP A 2 11.92 19.08 -6.91
CA ASP A 2 12.29 20.20 -6.02
C ASP A 2 13.80 20.48 -6.14
N LYS A 3 14.19 21.77 -6.25
CA LYS A 3 15.61 22.18 -6.31
C LYS A 3 16.42 21.77 -5.06
N ARG A 4 15.75 21.63 -3.91
CA ARG A 4 16.39 21.12 -2.69
C ARG A 4 16.76 19.65 -2.85
N LEU A 5 15.87 18.86 -3.44
CA LEU A 5 16.09 17.45 -3.74
C LEU A 5 17.28 17.26 -4.70
N GLU A 6 17.35 18.06 -5.78
CA GLU A 6 18.47 18.03 -6.72
C GLU A 6 19.83 18.27 -6.07
N ARG A 7 19.87 19.06 -4.99
CA ARG A 7 21.11 19.38 -4.25
C ARG A 7 21.56 18.26 -3.33
N ILE A 8 20.65 17.48 -2.77
CA ILE A 8 21.00 16.39 -1.82
C ILE A 8 21.29 15.07 -2.52
N LEU A 9 20.66 14.78 -3.68
CA LEU A 9 20.86 13.56 -4.42
C LEU A 9 22.33 13.16 -4.68
N PRO A 10 23.26 14.08 -5.01
CA PRO A 10 24.67 13.73 -5.18
C PRO A 10 25.39 13.31 -3.89
N ARG A 11 24.79 13.50 -2.72
CA ARG A 11 25.39 13.21 -1.40
C ARG A 11 24.98 11.85 -0.85
N VAL A 12 24.00 11.20 -1.46
CA VAL A 12 23.43 9.95 -0.97
C VAL A 12 23.88 8.76 -1.81
N GLN A 13 23.83 7.59 -1.20
CA GLN A 13 24.08 6.33 -1.90
C GLN A 13 22.91 6.01 -2.85
N LYS A 14 23.24 5.53 -4.03
CA LYS A 14 22.26 5.10 -5.04
C LYS A 14 21.12 6.11 -5.28
N PRO A 15 21.41 7.33 -5.74
CA PRO A 15 20.39 8.37 -5.95
C PRO A 15 19.27 7.94 -6.90
N ALA A 16 19.50 6.91 -7.74
CA ALA A 16 18.50 6.35 -8.63
C ALA A 16 17.26 5.77 -7.90
N ARG A 17 17.35 5.49 -6.60
CA ARG A 17 16.21 5.08 -5.76
C ARG A 17 15.13 6.16 -5.64
N TYR A 18 15.51 7.43 -5.82
CA TYR A 18 14.75 8.60 -5.41
C TYR A 18 14.30 9.52 -6.53
N VAL A 19 14.58 9.14 -7.79
CA VAL A 19 14.36 10.03 -8.95
C VAL A 19 13.17 9.64 -9.81
N GLY A 20 12.52 8.51 -9.57
CA GLY A 20 11.40 8.06 -10.39
C GLY A 20 11.76 7.93 -11.89
N GLY A 21 10.77 8.13 -12.76
CA GLY A 21 10.96 8.15 -14.22
C GLY A 21 11.24 6.79 -14.84
N GLU A 22 10.94 5.71 -14.14
CA GLU A 22 11.13 4.35 -14.63
C GLU A 22 10.24 4.06 -15.84
N PHE A 23 10.76 3.22 -16.73
CA PHE A 23 10.00 2.77 -17.90
C PHE A 23 8.74 2.02 -17.45
N ASN A 24 7.61 2.34 -18.05
CA ASN A 24 6.25 1.88 -17.66
C ASN A 24 5.70 2.42 -16.34
N ALA A 25 6.36 3.37 -15.65
CA ALA A 25 5.69 4.10 -14.58
C ALA A 25 4.47 4.84 -15.15
N ILE A 26 3.35 4.79 -14.41
CA ILE A 26 2.09 5.37 -14.88
C ILE A 26 2.05 6.85 -14.46
N MET A 27 2.13 7.72 -15.46
CA MET A 27 2.03 9.16 -15.28
C MET A 27 0.63 9.64 -15.70
N LYS A 28 -0.06 10.36 -14.81
CA LYS A 28 -1.38 10.93 -15.11
C LYS A 28 -1.36 12.45 -15.02
N ASP A 29 -2.28 13.08 -15.74
CA ASP A 29 -2.52 14.50 -15.65
C ASP A 29 -3.33 14.79 -14.38
N LYS A 30 -2.75 15.57 -13.44
CA LYS A 30 -3.39 15.92 -12.17
C LYS A 30 -4.76 16.57 -12.33
N SER A 31 -4.98 17.29 -13.44
CA SER A 31 -6.28 17.94 -13.71
C SER A 31 -7.41 16.95 -14.01
N LYS A 32 -7.07 15.70 -14.31
CA LYS A 32 -7.99 14.59 -14.62
C LYS A 32 -8.11 13.57 -13.50
N VAL A 33 -7.46 13.85 -12.38
CA VAL A 33 -7.42 12.95 -11.21
C VAL A 33 -8.22 13.58 -10.09
N ASP A 34 -9.16 12.83 -9.55
CA ASP A 34 -9.97 13.26 -8.41
C ASP A 34 -9.51 12.60 -7.08
N THR A 35 -8.75 11.50 -7.17
CA THR A 35 -8.27 10.77 -6.01
C THR A 35 -6.82 10.34 -6.20
N ARG A 36 -5.97 10.70 -5.26
CA ARG A 36 -4.55 10.35 -5.27
C ARG A 36 -4.22 9.38 -4.14
N VAL A 37 -3.53 8.31 -4.47
CA VAL A 37 -3.11 7.28 -3.52
C VAL A 37 -1.58 7.24 -3.48
N ALA A 38 -0.98 7.54 -2.33
CA ALA A 38 0.43 7.27 -2.07
C ALA A 38 0.56 5.81 -1.63
N PHE A 39 1.06 4.95 -2.51
CA PHE A 39 1.26 3.54 -2.22
C PHE A 39 2.65 3.32 -1.66
N CYS A 40 2.72 3.19 -0.34
CA CYS A 40 3.92 3.18 0.46
C CYS A 40 4.38 1.75 0.76
N PHE A 41 5.67 1.50 0.57
CA PHE A 41 6.31 0.27 0.99
C PHE A 41 7.37 0.61 2.06
N PRO A 42 7.21 0.15 3.32
CA PRO A 42 8.08 0.56 4.42
C PRO A 42 9.41 -0.22 4.44
N ASP A 43 10.10 -0.19 3.31
CA ASP A 43 11.43 -0.72 3.08
C ASP A 43 12.04 0.01 1.87
N THR A 44 13.29 -0.29 1.55
CA THR A 44 14.02 0.36 0.47
C THR A 44 13.41 0.08 -0.90
N TYR A 45 13.73 0.93 -1.86
CA TYR A 45 13.31 0.83 -3.25
C TYR A 45 13.54 -0.58 -3.85
N GLU A 46 14.72 -1.18 -3.61
CA GLU A 46 15.11 -2.47 -4.17
C GLU A 46 14.22 -3.62 -3.67
N ILE A 47 13.79 -3.55 -2.41
CA ILE A 47 12.90 -4.55 -1.81
C ILE A 47 11.47 -4.34 -2.29
N GLY A 48 10.99 -3.11 -2.24
CA GLY A 48 9.64 -2.77 -2.68
C GLY A 48 9.42 -3.05 -4.17
N MET A 49 10.37 -2.67 -5.02
CA MET A 49 10.30 -2.96 -6.46
C MET A 49 10.46 -4.45 -6.81
N SER A 50 10.94 -5.26 -5.87
CA SER A 50 10.95 -6.73 -6.00
C SER A 50 9.63 -7.39 -5.61
N ASN A 51 8.73 -6.67 -4.94
CA ASN A 51 7.46 -7.20 -4.44
C ASN A 51 6.41 -7.27 -5.56
N LEU A 52 5.90 -8.48 -5.84
CA LEU A 52 4.90 -8.68 -6.89
C LEU A 52 3.54 -8.07 -6.51
N GLY A 53 3.11 -8.22 -5.25
CA GLY A 53 1.85 -7.64 -4.77
C GLY A 53 1.80 -6.13 -4.96
N MET A 54 2.92 -5.44 -4.70
CA MET A 54 3.01 -4.01 -4.96
C MET A 54 2.78 -3.67 -6.44
N ARG A 55 3.35 -4.46 -7.36
CA ARG A 55 3.16 -4.25 -8.81
C ARG A 55 1.72 -4.50 -9.25
N ILE A 56 1.08 -5.52 -8.67
CA ILE A 56 -0.33 -5.86 -8.96
C ILE A 56 -1.25 -4.74 -8.46
N LEU A 57 -1.17 -4.39 -7.18
CA LEU A 57 -2.06 -3.39 -6.59
C LEU A 57 -1.84 -1.98 -7.16
N TYR A 58 -0.59 -1.61 -7.47
CA TYR A 58 -0.30 -0.37 -8.21
C TYR A 58 -1.06 -0.31 -9.55
N GLY A 59 -1.08 -1.42 -10.29
CA GLY A 59 -1.82 -1.50 -11.54
C GLY A 59 -3.33 -1.52 -11.33
N VAL A 60 -3.83 -2.26 -10.35
CA VAL A 60 -5.26 -2.28 -9.99
C VAL A 60 -5.77 -0.87 -9.69
N MET A 61 -5.14 -0.16 -8.78
CA MET A 61 -5.55 1.20 -8.40
C MET A 61 -5.42 2.19 -9.57
N ASN A 62 -4.39 2.05 -10.40
CA ASN A 62 -4.22 2.92 -11.56
C ASN A 62 -5.19 2.62 -12.73
N ASN A 63 -5.85 1.47 -12.74
CA ASN A 63 -6.92 1.15 -13.70
C ASN A 63 -8.26 1.78 -13.34
N ILE A 64 -8.41 2.32 -12.12
CA ILE A 64 -9.61 3.06 -11.74
C ILE A 64 -9.56 4.43 -12.41
N GLU A 65 -10.63 4.79 -13.12
CA GLU A 65 -10.75 6.09 -13.76
C GLU A 65 -10.75 7.22 -12.71
N GLY A 66 -9.98 8.27 -12.95
CA GLY A 66 -9.86 9.40 -12.02
C GLY A 66 -8.94 9.15 -10.83
N VAL A 67 -8.40 7.95 -10.63
CA VAL A 67 -7.47 7.62 -9.55
C VAL A 67 -6.04 7.61 -10.06
N TRP A 68 -5.10 8.20 -9.31
CA TRP A 68 -3.67 8.07 -9.54
C TRP A 68 -2.97 7.50 -8.32
N CYS A 69 -2.46 6.28 -8.46
CA CYS A 69 -1.64 5.61 -7.47
C CYS A 69 -0.17 5.86 -7.79
N GLU A 70 0.57 6.37 -6.84
CA GLU A 70 1.98 6.73 -6.94
C GLU A 70 2.79 6.01 -5.87
N ARG A 71 4.01 5.60 -6.20
CA ARG A 71 4.84 4.77 -5.30
C ARG A 71 5.66 5.64 -4.35
N CYS A 72 5.81 5.14 -3.13
CA CYS A 72 6.68 5.72 -2.12
C CYS A 72 7.42 4.61 -1.37
N PHE A 73 8.72 4.77 -1.14
CA PHE A 73 9.56 3.82 -0.42
C PHE A 73 10.23 4.50 0.77
N ALA A 74 10.56 3.71 1.81
CA ALA A 74 11.37 4.21 2.90
C ALA A 74 12.75 4.62 2.37
N PRO A 75 13.21 5.85 2.66
CA PRO A 75 14.54 6.27 2.28
C PRO A 75 15.60 5.52 3.09
N TRP A 76 16.78 5.32 2.51
CA TRP A 76 17.91 4.85 3.27
C TRP A 76 18.39 5.94 4.23
N GLY A 77 19.05 5.56 5.33
CA GLY A 77 19.37 6.50 6.42
C GLY A 77 20.16 7.75 6.02
N ASP A 78 21.01 7.68 4.99
CA ASP A 78 21.71 8.87 4.48
C ASP A 78 20.75 9.83 3.75
N MET A 79 19.84 9.31 2.96
CA MET A 79 18.82 10.11 2.29
C MET A 79 17.83 10.71 3.29
N GLU A 80 17.38 9.92 4.25
CA GLU A 80 16.51 10.41 5.34
C GLU A 80 17.15 11.57 6.07
N GLN A 81 18.42 11.44 6.47
CA GLN A 81 19.15 12.50 7.15
C GLN A 81 19.25 13.77 6.31
N GLU A 82 19.56 13.66 5.01
CA GLU A 82 19.62 14.80 4.10
C GLU A 82 18.22 15.43 3.88
N MET A 83 17.16 14.64 3.81
CA MET A 83 15.79 15.14 3.72
C MET A 83 15.39 15.92 4.98
N ARG A 84 15.68 15.40 6.18
CA ARG A 84 15.41 16.08 7.45
C ARG A 84 16.20 17.39 7.53
N ASN A 85 17.48 17.39 7.19
CA ASN A 85 18.33 18.59 7.18
C ASN A 85 17.84 19.66 6.20
N ALA A 86 17.31 19.26 5.06
CA ALA A 86 16.83 20.16 4.01
C ALA A 86 15.33 20.52 4.16
N ASN A 87 14.64 19.99 5.18
CA ASN A 87 13.18 20.11 5.36
C ASN A 87 12.40 19.68 4.10
N ILE A 88 12.80 18.55 3.52
CA ILE A 88 12.10 17.93 2.39
C ILE A 88 11.20 16.82 2.98
N PRO A 89 9.87 16.92 2.88
CA PRO A 89 8.99 15.87 3.33
C PRO A 89 9.08 14.63 2.43
N LEU A 90 8.71 13.46 2.93
CA LEU A 90 8.63 12.24 2.13
C LEU A 90 7.64 12.43 0.98
N TYR A 91 8.01 11.96 -0.21
CA TYR A 91 7.32 12.21 -1.46
C TYR A 91 7.11 10.96 -2.30
N ALA A 92 6.15 11.02 -3.21
CA ALA A 92 5.88 9.97 -4.20
C ALA A 92 6.81 10.09 -5.41
N LEU A 93 7.22 8.96 -5.98
CA LEU A 93 8.23 8.91 -7.05
C LEU A 93 7.73 9.43 -8.40
N GLU A 94 6.44 9.30 -8.70
CA GLU A 94 5.88 9.73 -9.98
C GLU A 94 5.78 11.25 -10.07
N SER A 95 5.19 11.90 -9.08
CA SER A 95 4.94 13.34 -9.10
C SER A 95 5.97 14.20 -8.36
N PHE A 96 6.72 13.59 -7.45
CA PHE A 96 7.54 14.28 -6.44
C PHE A 96 6.74 15.14 -5.45
N ASP A 97 5.44 14.93 -5.35
CA ASP A 97 4.62 15.62 -4.36
C ASP A 97 4.74 14.97 -2.98
N PRO A 98 4.69 15.76 -1.89
CA PRO A 98 4.64 15.22 -0.53
C PRO A 98 3.47 14.26 -0.33
N ILE A 99 3.71 13.10 0.28
CA ILE A 99 2.62 12.11 0.46
C ILE A 99 1.51 12.60 1.40
N LYS A 100 1.79 13.56 2.26
CA LYS A 100 0.76 14.20 3.11
C LYS A 100 -0.32 14.95 2.33
N ASP A 101 -0.06 15.28 1.06
CA ASP A 101 -0.98 16.01 0.19
C ASP A 101 -1.86 15.04 -0.65
N PHE A 102 -1.78 13.75 -0.37
CA PHE A 102 -2.58 12.72 -1.03
C PHE A 102 -3.89 12.45 -0.26
N ASP A 103 -4.86 11.89 -0.95
CA ASP A 103 -6.15 11.53 -0.33
C ASP A 103 -6.02 10.29 0.56
N ILE A 104 -5.24 9.30 0.09
CA ILE A 104 -5.00 8.04 0.79
C ILE A 104 -3.51 7.76 0.82
N ILE A 105 -2.99 7.41 2.00
CA ILE A 105 -1.64 6.88 2.21
C ILE A 105 -1.78 5.41 2.55
N ALA A 106 -1.49 4.53 1.59
CA ALA A 106 -1.68 3.10 1.69
C ALA A 106 -0.34 2.39 1.88
N PHE A 107 -0.16 1.70 3.01
CA PHE A 107 1.04 0.93 3.30
C PHE A 107 0.85 -0.55 2.97
N SER A 108 1.81 -1.15 2.26
CA SER A 108 1.91 -2.59 2.06
C SER A 108 2.96 -3.17 3.01
N ILE A 109 2.52 -3.85 4.06
CA ILE A 109 3.37 -4.33 5.16
C ILE A 109 3.41 -5.86 5.17
N GLY A 110 4.56 -6.42 4.80
CA GLY A 110 4.73 -7.86 4.67
C GLY A 110 5.07 -8.58 5.99
N TYR A 111 5.62 -7.86 6.98
CA TYR A 111 6.08 -8.43 8.26
C TYR A 111 6.20 -7.34 9.33
N GLU A 112 6.14 -7.72 10.60
CA GLU A 112 5.99 -6.80 11.74
C GLU A 112 7.24 -5.92 11.97
N MET A 113 8.43 -6.36 11.57
CA MET A 113 9.65 -5.54 11.70
C MET A 113 9.61 -4.27 10.82
N ALA A 114 8.68 -4.17 9.88
CA ALA A 114 8.47 -2.97 9.07
C ALA A 114 7.58 -1.90 9.76
N PHE A 115 6.96 -2.21 10.91
CA PHE A 115 6.14 -1.25 11.65
C PHE A 115 6.88 0.04 12.03
N PRO A 116 8.12 -0.01 12.59
CA PRO A 116 8.86 1.22 12.87
C PRO A 116 9.13 2.06 11.62
N ALA A 117 9.45 1.43 10.49
CA ALA A 117 9.70 2.14 9.23
C ALA A 117 8.42 2.81 8.70
N MET A 118 7.24 2.20 8.87
CA MET A 118 5.95 2.83 8.55
C MET A 118 5.74 4.11 9.35
N VAL A 119 5.98 4.06 10.67
CA VAL A 119 5.83 5.23 11.56
C VAL A 119 6.83 6.31 11.20
N ASP A 120 8.08 5.95 10.92
CA ASP A 120 9.11 6.89 10.48
C ASP A 120 8.77 7.56 9.15
N MET A 121 8.19 6.82 8.20
CA MET A 121 7.69 7.38 6.92
C MET A 121 6.58 8.40 7.14
N LEU A 122 5.66 8.19 8.09
CA LEU A 122 4.61 9.16 8.45
C LEU A 122 5.24 10.42 9.07
N ASP A 123 6.20 10.25 9.99
CA ASP A 123 6.92 11.36 10.61
C ASP A 123 7.69 12.20 9.58
N LEU A 124 8.46 11.54 8.72
CA LEU A 124 9.22 12.21 7.64
C LEU A 124 8.31 12.92 6.64
N ALA A 125 7.09 12.40 6.43
CA ALA A 125 6.08 13.04 5.60
C ALA A 125 5.43 14.25 6.27
N GLY A 126 5.54 14.39 7.59
CA GLY A 126 4.83 15.40 8.37
C GLY A 126 3.33 15.12 8.48
N VAL A 127 2.95 13.85 8.49
CA VAL A 127 1.58 13.38 8.75
C VAL A 127 1.43 13.16 10.26
N PRO A 128 0.37 13.65 10.92
CA PRO A 128 0.14 13.36 12.32
C PRO A 128 0.16 11.85 12.59
N LEU A 129 0.97 11.41 13.56
CA LEU A 129 1.23 9.98 13.75
C LEU A 129 -0.02 9.25 14.22
N HIS A 130 -0.67 9.75 15.25
CA HIS A 130 -1.85 9.09 15.79
C HIS A 130 -3.09 9.30 14.92
N ALA A 131 -3.84 8.23 14.68
CA ALA A 131 -5.10 8.27 13.94
C ALA A 131 -6.12 9.24 14.55
N SER A 132 -6.10 9.39 15.88
CA SER A 132 -6.95 10.31 16.62
C SER A 132 -6.66 11.79 16.34
N GLU A 133 -5.44 12.14 15.89
CA GLU A 133 -5.07 13.49 15.53
C GLU A 133 -5.54 13.86 14.12
N ARG A 134 -5.76 12.86 13.25
CA ARG A 134 -6.25 13.05 11.88
C ARG A 134 -7.77 13.04 11.84
N THR A 135 -8.37 14.17 12.14
CA THR A 135 -9.85 14.29 12.23
C THR A 135 -10.53 14.45 10.87
N ALA A 136 -9.82 14.94 9.86
CA ALA A 136 -10.31 15.05 8.49
C ALA A 136 -10.33 13.69 7.79
N LEU A 137 -11.19 13.54 6.75
CA LEU A 137 -11.25 12.34 5.91
C LEU A 137 -9.94 12.11 5.14
N THR A 138 -9.21 13.17 4.80
CA THR A 138 -7.93 13.13 4.07
C THR A 138 -6.82 13.81 4.87
N PRO A 139 -5.58 13.27 4.89
CA PRO A 139 -5.22 11.96 4.35
C PRO A 139 -5.76 10.81 5.21
N LEU A 140 -6.21 9.75 4.53
CA LEU A 140 -6.58 8.50 5.17
C LEU A 140 -5.36 7.57 5.20
N VAL A 141 -4.95 7.08 6.37
CA VAL A 141 -3.83 6.14 6.51
C VAL A 141 -4.35 4.72 6.57
N VAL A 142 -3.99 3.93 5.58
CA VAL A 142 -4.44 2.54 5.37
C VAL A 142 -3.24 1.61 5.42
N ALA A 143 -3.36 0.45 6.06
CA ALA A 143 -2.33 -0.58 6.03
C ALA A 143 -2.90 -1.91 5.53
N GLY A 144 -2.21 -2.53 4.60
CA GLY A 144 -2.51 -3.87 4.06
C GLY A 144 -1.28 -4.77 4.09
N GLY A 145 -1.44 -6.02 3.66
CA GLY A 145 -0.38 -7.02 3.61
C GLY A 145 -0.44 -8.02 4.74
N THR A 146 0.49 -9.00 4.71
CA THR A 146 0.43 -10.15 5.63
C THR A 146 0.60 -9.80 7.10
N ALA A 147 1.30 -8.73 7.43
CA ALA A 147 1.43 -8.28 8.82
C ALA A 147 0.11 -7.81 9.44
N MET A 148 -0.91 -7.50 8.62
CA MET A 148 -2.21 -7.01 9.12
C MET A 148 -3.04 -8.07 9.82
N TYR A 149 -2.63 -9.34 9.81
CA TYR A 149 -3.21 -10.35 10.73
C TYR A 149 -2.91 -10.06 12.20
N ASN A 150 -1.91 -9.23 12.48
CA ASN A 150 -1.54 -8.75 13.81
C ASN A 150 -1.30 -7.24 13.76
N CYS A 151 -2.34 -6.47 13.44
CA CYS A 151 -2.23 -5.01 13.27
C CYS A 151 -2.34 -4.22 14.59
N GLU A 152 -2.73 -4.85 15.69
CA GLU A 152 -2.90 -4.18 16.99
C GLU A 152 -1.67 -3.37 17.46
N PRO A 153 -0.41 -3.82 17.25
CA PRO A 153 0.77 -3.01 17.61
C PRO A 153 0.85 -1.64 16.93
N ILE A 154 0.18 -1.48 15.79
CA ILE A 154 0.14 -0.21 15.03
C ILE A 154 -1.27 0.38 14.93
N ALA A 155 -2.23 -0.14 15.68
CA ALA A 155 -3.63 0.28 15.64
C ALA A 155 -3.81 1.80 15.85
N ASP A 156 -3.01 2.40 16.73
CA ASP A 156 -3.06 3.84 17.00
C ASP A 156 -2.55 4.72 15.86
N PHE A 157 -1.80 4.15 14.92
CA PHE A 157 -1.14 4.89 13.82
C PHE A 157 -1.89 4.76 12.49
N ILE A 158 -2.84 3.83 12.36
CA ILE A 158 -3.61 3.60 11.13
C ILE A 158 -5.08 3.93 11.32
N ASP A 159 -5.74 4.37 10.27
CA ASP A 159 -7.19 4.60 10.30
C ASP A 159 -7.96 3.30 10.07
N LEU A 160 -7.44 2.42 9.21
CA LEU A 160 -7.97 1.09 8.98
C LEU A 160 -6.91 0.12 8.44
N ALA A 161 -7.13 -1.17 8.68
CA ALA A 161 -6.33 -2.27 8.14
C ALA A 161 -7.13 -3.10 7.13
N LEU A 162 -6.46 -3.53 6.06
CA LEU A 162 -6.99 -4.40 5.01
C LEU A 162 -6.46 -5.82 5.22
N ILE A 163 -7.35 -6.75 5.57
CA ILE A 163 -7.02 -8.13 5.91
C ILE A 163 -7.41 -9.04 4.75
N GLY A 164 -6.43 -9.47 3.98
CA GLY A 164 -6.62 -10.37 2.85
C GLY A 164 -6.08 -9.85 1.52
N GLU A 165 -6.73 -10.26 0.43
CA GLU A 165 -6.35 -9.93 -0.93
C GLU A 165 -6.93 -8.56 -1.30
N GLY A 166 -6.06 -7.65 -1.79
CA GLY A 166 -6.38 -6.23 -1.97
C GLY A 166 -7.06 -5.89 -3.29
N GLU A 167 -6.98 -6.77 -4.31
CA GLU A 167 -7.34 -6.44 -5.69
C GLU A 167 -8.78 -5.93 -5.87
N GLU A 168 -9.73 -6.50 -5.12
CA GLU A 168 -11.12 -6.03 -5.11
C GLU A 168 -11.35 -5.03 -3.96
N MET A 169 -10.73 -5.29 -2.79
CA MET A 169 -10.95 -4.52 -1.57
C MET A 169 -10.44 -3.09 -1.70
N ASP A 170 -9.27 -2.88 -2.33
CA ASP A 170 -8.72 -1.54 -2.58
C ASP A 170 -9.65 -0.72 -3.48
N VAL A 171 -10.25 -1.35 -4.50
CA VAL A 171 -11.21 -0.69 -5.40
C VAL A 171 -12.46 -0.28 -4.63
N GLU A 172 -13.04 -1.19 -3.84
CA GLU A 172 -14.23 -0.92 -3.03
C GLU A 172 -13.96 0.23 -2.02
N LEU A 173 -12.81 0.22 -1.37
CA LEU A 173 -12.43 1.26 -0.41
C LEU A 173 -12.24 2.64 -1.07
N ILE A 174 -11.55 2.69 -2.22
CA ILE A 174 -11.31 3.93 -2.96
C ILE A 174 -12.64 4.50 -3.45
N GLU A 175 -13.55 3.69 -3.99
CA GLU A 175 -14.86 4.15 -4.44
C GLU A 175 -15.72 4.66 -3.27
N LEU A 176 -15.68 3.97 -2.12
CA LEU A 176 -16.37 4.44 -0.91
C LEU A 176 -15.80 5.79 -0.43
N HIS A 177 -14.48 5.96 -0.47
CA HIS A 177 -13.82 7.21 -0.10
C HIS A 177 -14.23 8.35 -1.05
N ARG A 178 -14.29 8.08 -2.37
CA ARG A 178 -14.78 9.03 -3.36
C ARG A 178 -16.23 9.43 -3.11
N GLN A 179 -17.08 8.46 -2.76
CA GLN A 179 -18.48 8.73 -2.41
C GLN A 179 -18.55 9.62 -1.16
N ALA A 180 -17.84 9.27 -0.10
CA ALA A 180 -17.81 10.05 1.15
C ALA A 180 -17.39 11.51 0.91
N ARG A 181 -16.37 11.74 0.05
CA ARG A 181 -15.96 13.11 -0.34
C ARG A 181 -17.05 13.86 -1.09
N ARG A 182 -17.71 13.21 -2.06
CA ARG A 182 -18.80 13.85 -2.84
C ARG A 182 -20.00 14.20 -1.97
N GLU A 183 -20.32 13.36 -0.99
CA GLU A 183 -21.47 13.51 -0.11
C GLU A 183 -21.16 14.30 1.17
N GLY A 184 -19.89 14.66 1.38
CA GLY A 184 -19.45 15.45 2.53
C GLY A 184 -19.53 14.72 3.86
N TRP A 185 -19.29 13.40 3.86
CA TRP A 185 -19.28 12.59 5.08
C TRP A 185 -18.15 13.01 6.03
N SER A 186 -18.40 12.89 7.30
CA SER A 186 -17.34 12.94 8.29
C SER A 186 -16.43 11.70 8.16
N LYS A 187 -15.21 11.79 8.70
CA LYS A 187 -14.32 10.63 8.76
C LYS A 187 -14.95 9.46 9.51
N HIS A 188 -15.66 9.75 10.59
CA HIS A 188 -16.33 8.74 11.38
C HIS A 188 -17.42 7.99 10.60
N GLU A 189 -18.30 8.69 9.90
CA GLU A 189 -19.29 8.08 9.01
C GLU A 189 -18.66 7.20 7.95
N PHE A 190 -17.57 7.67 7.34
CA PHE A 190 -16.80 6.89 6.37
C PHE A 190 -16.25 5.61 7.01
N LEU A 191 -15.62 5.68 8.19
CA LEU A 191 -15.02 4.53 8.87
C LEU A 191 -16.07 3.48 9.26
N VAL A 192 -17.25 3.89 9.73
CA VAL A 192 -18.37 2.98 10.02
C VAL A 192 -18.84 2.24 8.77
N CYS A 193 -18.95 2.95 7.63
CA CYS A 193 -19.29 2.32 6.35
C CYS A 193 -18.17 1.41 5.84
N ALA A 194 -16.90 1.83 5.96
CA ALA A 194 -15.75 1.05 5.53
C ALA A 194 -15.63 -0.28 6.30
N ALA A 195 -15.98 -0.29 7.58
CA ALA A 195 -16.00 -1.52 8.40
C ALA A 195 -16.97 -2.60 7.89
N GLN A 196 -17.92 -2.25 7.00
CA GLN A 196 -18.84 -3.21 6.37
C GLN A 196 -18.21 -3.91 5.16
N ILE A 197 -17.10 -3.41 4.61
CA ILE A 197 -16.38 -4.08 3.53
C ILE A 197 -15.69 -5.33 4.10
N PRO A 198 -15.92 -6.53 3.55
CA PRO A 198 -15.26 -7.74 4.04
C PRO A 198 -13.72 -7.62 3.96
N GLY A 199 -13.05 -7.84 5.08
CA GLY A 199 -11.60 -7.71 5.21
C GLY A 199 -11.14 -6.38 5.79
N VAL A 200 -12.01 -5.38 5.91
CA VAL A 200 -11.65 -4.10 6.51
C VAL A 200 -11.80 -4.15 8.04
N TYR A 201 -10.73 -3.85 8.74
CA TYR A 201 -10.70 -3.66 10.19
C TYR A 201 -10.43 -2.18 10.50
N VAL A 202 -11.29 -1.58 11.33
CA VAL A 202 -11.17 -0.18 11.74
C VAL A 202 -10.89 -0.15 13.24
N PRO A 203 -9.64 0.04 13.69
CA PRO A 203 -9.29 -0.07 15.13
C PRO A 203 -10.13 0.81 16.03
N SER A 204 -10.45 2.03 15.61
CA SER A 204 -11.24 2.99 16.42
C SER A 204 -12.68 2.56 16.72
N LEU A 205 -13.17 1.52 16.05
CA LEU A 205 -14.52 0.95 16.28
C LEU A 205 -14.49 -0.27 17.21
N TYR A 206 -13.38 -0.52 17.91
CA TYR A 206 -13.24 -1.63 18.85
C TYR A 206 -12.65 -1.16 20.16
N ASP A 207 -13.29 -1.57 21.25
CA ASP A 207 -12.78 -1.34 22.61
C ASP A 207 -11.90 -2.53 23.04
N VAL A 208 -10.65 -2.26 23.34
CA VAL A 208 -9.70 -3.25 23.86
C VAL A 208 -9.61 -3.09 25.38
N VAL A 209 -9.95 -4.14 26.11
CA VAL A 209 -9.83 -4.18 27.59
C VAL A 209 -8.64 -5.06 27.95
N TYR A 210 -7.79 -4.57 28.82
CA TYR A 210 -6.61 -5.27 29.30
C TYR A 210 -6.80 -5.84 30.70
N ASN A 211 -6.10 -6.93 31.01
CA ASN A 211 -5.92 -7.44 32.35
C ASN A 211 -4.85 -6.62 33.11
N ASP A 212 -4.74 -6.81 34.42
CA ASP A 212 -3.78 -6.11 35.27
C ASP A 212 -2.31 -6.42 34.88
N ASP A 213 -2.06 -7.54 34.22
CA ASP A 213 -0.74 -7.96 33.71
C ASP A 213 -0.42 -7.42 32.31
N GLY A 214 -1.29 -6.59 31.72
CA GLY A 214 -1.15 -6.01 30.39
C GLY A 214 -1.55 -6.92 29.23
N THR A 215 -2.05 -8.13 29.49
CA THR A 215 -2.60 -8.99 28.43
C THR A 215 -4.00 -8.54 28.00
N VAL A 216 -4.37 -8.77 26.74
CA VAL A 216 -5.70 -8.45 26.23
C VAL A 216 -6.74 -9.36 26.90
N LYS A 217 -7.72 -8.75 27.57
CA LYS A 217 -8.85 -9.45 28.20
C LYS A 217 -9.99 -9.67 27.22
N SER A 218 -10.35 -8.65 26.48
CA SER A 218 -11.43 -8.70 25.48
C SER A 218 -11.29 -7.60 24.46
N ILE A 219 -11.80 -7.85 23.24
CA ILE A 219 -11.99 -6.87 22.19
C ILE A 219 -13.49 -6.86 21.88
N THR A 220 -14.12 -5.70 21.95
CA THR A 220 -15.56 -5.54 21.74
C THR A 220 -15.81 -4.57 20.59
N ALA A 221 -16.59 -5.03 19.60
CA ALA A 221 -16.99 -4.20 18.47
C ALA A 221 -18.08 -3.20 18.88
N ASN A 222 -17.93 -1.96 18.45
CA ASN A 222 -18.86 -0.86 18.66
C ASN A 222 -19.51 -0.41 17.36
N GLU A 223 -20.55 0.39 17.43
CA GLU A 223 -21.17 1.16 16.32
C GLU A 223 -21.43 0.37 15.03
N GLY A 224 -21.89 -0.85 15.16
CA GLY A 224 -22.21 -1.70 14.03
C GLY A 224 -21.00 -2.37 13.37
N ALA A 225 -19.78 -2.19 13.90
CA ALA A 225 -18.60 -2.92 13.41
C ALA A 225 -18.80 -4.43 13.55
N PRO A 226 -18.27 -5.24 12.62
CA PRO A 226 -18.42 -6.70 12.67
C PRO A 226 -17.68 -7.28 13.87
N LYS A 227 -18.33 -8.22 14.59
CA LYS A 227 -17.68 -8.92 15.72
C LYS A 227 -16.44 -9.73 15.32
N VAL A 228 -16.36 -10.11 14.05
CA VAL A 228 -15.25 -10.86 13.46
C VAL A 228 -15.01 -10.31 12.07
N VAL A 229 -13.81 -9.85 11.81
CA VAL A 229 -13.37 -9.44 10.47
C VAL A 229 -12.91 -10.67 9.71
N LEU A 230 -13.61 -11.00 8.63
CA LEU A 230 -13.25 -12.12 7.77
C LEU A 230 -12.24 -11.68 6.73
N LYS A 231 -11.16 -12.44 6.58
CA LYS A 231 -10.18 -12.24 5.50
C LYS A 231 -10.88 -12.16 4.15
N ARG A 232 -10.55 -11.14 3.36
CA ARG A 232 -10.94 -11.08 1.93
C ARG A 232 -10.15 -12.10 1.13
N ILE A 233 -10.85 -12.83 0.28
CA ILE A 233 -10.26 -13.81 -0.65
C ILE A 233 -10.83 -13.52 -2.03
N MET A 234 -9.97 -13.38 -3.03
CA MET A 234 -10.38 -13.33 -4.42
C MET A 234 -10.88 -14.71 -4.85
N ARG A 235 -12.16 -14.79 -5.23
CA ARG A 235 -12.80 -16.07 -5.55
C ARG A 235 -12.47 -16.58 -6.95
N ASP A 236 -12.16 -15.69 -7.87
CA ASP A 236 -11.93 -15.99 -9.28
C ASP A 236 -10.63 -15.34 -9.77
N MET A 237 -9.52 -16.07 -9.67
CA MET A 237 -8.21 -15.62 -10.13
C MET A 237 -8.11 -15.42 -11.64
N ASP A 238 -9.03 -16.01 -12.42
CA ASP A 238 -9.07 -15.82 -13.87
C ASP A 238 -9.50 -14.39 -14.24
N LYS A 239 -10.14 -13.68 -13.30
CA LYS A 239 -10.53 -12.26 -13.43
C LYS A 239 -9.55 -11.30 -12.74
N ALA A 240 -8.56 -11.83 -12.03
CA ALA A 240 -7.58 -11.01 -11.35
C ALA A 240 -6.82 -10.12 -12.33
N TYR A 241 -6.56 -8.90 -11.91
CA TYR A 241 -5.65 -8.03 -12.66
C TYR A 241 -4.25 -8.65 -12.69
N TYR A 242 -3.66 -8.62 -13.86
CA TYR A 242 -2.31 -9.06 -14.07
C TYR A 242 -1.49 -7.99 -14.84
N PRO A 243 -0.35 -7.52 -14.31
CA PRO A 243 0.43 -6.49 -14.97
C PRO A 243 1.14 -7.03 -16.21
N THR A 244 0.67 -6.64 -17.40
CA THR A 244 1.32 -6.98 -18.68
C THR A 244 2.48 -6.05 -19.02
N LYS A 245 2.51 -4.85 -18.42
CA LYS A 245 3.56 -3.85 -18.54
C LYS A 245 4.09 -3.52 -17.16
N THR A 246 5.05 -4.32 -16.69
CA THR A 246 5.68 -4.07 -15.38
C THR A 246 6.61 -2.87 -15.44
N ILE A 247 6.68 -2.11 -14.35
CA ILE A 247 7.65 -1.04 -14.20
C ILE A 247 9.06 -1.68 -14.22
N VAL A 248 9.94 -1.09 -15.01
CA VAL A 248 11.34 -1.51 -15.09
C VAL A 248 12.17 -0.65 -14.14
N PRO A 249 12.76 -1.25 -13.08
CA PRO A 249 13.52 -0.50 -12.09
C PRO A 249 14.69 0.29 -12.68
N SER A 250 14.95 1.47 -12.15
CA SER A 250 16.08 2.33 -12.57
C SER A 250 17.43 1.86 -12.03
N THR A 251 17.43 0.97 -11.02
CA THR A 251 18.63 0.40 -10.40
C THR A 251 18.44 -1.09 -10.17
N GLU A 252 19.52 -1.78 -9.84
CA GLU A 252 19.50 -3.20 -9.45
C GLU A 252 18.53 -3.44 -8.31
N ILE A 253 17.69 -4.46 -8.44
CA ILE A 253 16.73 -4.90 -7.42
C ILE A 253 17.03 -6.33 -6.97
N VAL A 254 16.45 -6.74 -5.82
CA VAL A 254 16.73 -8.06 -5.23
C VAL A 254 16.22 -9.20 -6.13
N GLN A 255 15.07 -9.01 -6.78
CA GLN A 255 14.47 -10.01 -7.67
C GLN A 255 14.29 -9.44 -9.09
N ASP A 256 15.36 -9.37 -9.86
CA ASP A 256 15.35 -8.96 -11.29
C ASP A 256 14.87 -10.12 -12.17
N ARG A 257 13.57 -10.38 -12.12
CA ARG A 257 12.90 -11.45 -12.89
C ARG A 257 11.45 -11.12 -13.17
N VAL A 258 10.89 -11.75 -14.19
CA VAL A 258 9.43 -11.78 -14.40
C VAL A 258 8.82 -12.76 -13.42
N SER A 259 7.90 -12.29 -12.59
CA SER A 259 7.16 -13.11 -11.65
C SER A 259 5.70 -13.22 -12.11
N LEU A 260 5.14 -14.43 -12.06
CA LEU A 260 3.75 -14.73 -12.35
C LEU A 260 3.10 -15.27 -11.08
N GLU A 261 1.98 -14.71 -10.67
CA GLU A 261 1.19 -15.23 -9.58
C GLU A 261 0.23 -16.31 -10.11
N LEU A 262 0.38 -17.52 -9.62
CA LEU A 262 -0.51 -18.64 -9.94
C LEU A 262 -1.59 -18.82 -8.88
N PHE A 263 -1.30 -18.43 -7.66
CA PHE A 263 -2.20 -18.39 -6.51
C PHE A 263 -1.63 -17.45 -5.44
N PRO A 264 -2.46 -16.70 -4.72
CA PRO A 264 -2.01 -15.90 -3.59
C PRO A 264 -1.80 -16.79 -2.36
N GLY A 265 -0.77 -16.49 -1.56
CA GLY A 265 -0.48 -17.16 -0.31
C GLY A 265 0.49 -18.35 -0.42
N CYS A 266 0.66 -19.07 0.69
CA CYS A 266 1.60 -20.19 0.83
C CYS A 266 0.87 -21.44 1.30
N ILE A 267 0.89 -22.50 0.49
CA ILE A 267 0.24 -23.78 0.81
C ILE A 267 0.94 -24.57 1.92
N ARG A 268 2.19 -24.24 2.28
CA ARG A 268 2.95 -24.98 3.30
C ARG A 268 2.84 -24.42 4.71
N VAL A 269 2.75 -23.10 4.83
CA VAL A 269 2.79 -22.40 6.14
C VAL A 269 1.41 -21.92 6.55
N MET A 270 0.57 -21.56 5.59
CA MET A 270 -0.78 -21.00 5.80
C MET A 270 -1.87 -21.99 5.33
N SER A 271 -1.63 -23.29 5.43
CA SER A 271 -2.47 -24.35 4.85
C SER A 271 -3.90 -24.44 5.38
N ALA A 272 -4.25 -23.69 6.41
CA ALA A 272 -5.61 -23.62 6.94
C ALA A 272 -6.49 -22.58 6.19
N VAL A 273 -5.94 -21.82 5.25
CA VAL A 273 -6.67 -20.75 4.56
C VAL A 273 -6.89 -21.14 3.10
N PRO A 274 -8.14 -21.20 2.61
CA PRO A 274 -8.40 -21.38 1.18
C PRO A 274 -7.69 -20.30 0.37
N CYS A 275 -6.98 -20.69 -0.67
CA CYS A 275 -6.40 -19.77 -1.65
C CYS A 275 -7.10 -19.94 -2.99
N ALA A 276 -7.24 -18.84 -3.74
CA ALA A 276 -7.69 -18.89 -5.12
C ALA A 276 -6.56 -19.39 -6.02
N THR A 277 -6.89 -20.09 -7.10
CA THR A 277 -5.93 -20.59 -8.09
C THR A 277 -6.39 -20.20 -9.48
N ALA A 278 -5.48 -19.64 -10.27
CA ALA A 278 -5.73 -19.35 -11.67
C ALA A 278 -5.74 -20.64 -12.50
N ARG A 279 -6.55 -20.67 -13.54
CA ARG A 279 -6.54 -21.77 -14.51
C ARG A 279 -5.27 -21.69 -15.37
N ARG A 280 -4.68 -22.84 -15.71
CA ARG A 280 -3.50 -22.92 -16.60
C ARG A 280 -3.70 -22.21 -17.94
N SER A 281 -4.94 -22.15 -18.44
CA SER A 281 -5.29 -21.47 -19.69
C SER A 281 -5.06 -19.95 -19.64
N CYS A 282 -5.25 -19.31 -18.50
CA CYS A 282 -5.03 -17.86 -18.35
C CYS A 282 -3.55 -17.51 -18.36
N CYS A 283 -2.70 -18.35 -17.77
CA CYS A 283 -1.25 -18.15 -17.80
C CYS A 283 -0.65 -18.30 -19.20
N ALA A 284 -1.27 -19.11 -20.07
CA ALA A 284 -0.84 -19.33 -21.45
C ALA A 284 -1.29 -18.21 -22.43
N ALA A 285 -2.29 -17.42 -22.05
CA ALA A 285 -2.86 -16.38 -22.93
C ALA A 285 -2.09 -15.07 -22.94
N THR A 286 -1.07 -14.90 -22.08
CA THR A 286 -0.22 -13.71 -22.10
C THR A 286 0.93 -13.94 -23.09
N PRO A 287 0.90 -13.36 -24.30
CA PRO A 287 2.02 -13.48 -25.24
C PRO A 287 3.16 -12.62 -24.71
N LEU A 288 4.11 -13.25 -24.03
CA LEU A 288 5.41 -12.67 -23.77
C LEU A 288 6.07 -12.42 -25.14
N LYS A 289 5.98 -11.19 -25.67
CA LYS A 289 6.84 -10.80 -26.79
C LYS A 289 8.27 -10.94 -26.29
N PRO A 290 9.11 -11.76 -26.94
CA PRO A 290 10.50 -11.89 -26.55
C PRO A 290 11.21 -10.57 -26.86
N SER A 291 11.37 -9.71 -25.87
CA SER A 291 12.46 -8.75 -25.88
C SER A 291 13.72 -9.55 -25.57
N ARG A 292 14.70 -9.41 -26.41
CA ARG A 292 15.96 -10.17 -26.43
C ARG A 292 16.52 -10.37 -25.01
N THR A 293 16.79 -11.63 -24.71
CA THR A 293 17.72 -12.15 -23.71
C THR A 293 17.39 -11.95 -22.23
N ARG A 294 16.65 -12.91 -21.64
CA ARG A 294 17.02 -13.56 -20.38
C ARG A 294 16.11 -14.76 -20.13
N ALA A 295 16.71 -15.88 -19.76
CA ALA A 295 16.05 -17.16 -19.64
C ALA A 295 14.94 -17.13 -18.58
N ILE A 296 13.75 -17.59 -18.99
CA ILE A 296 12.67 -17.97 -18.06
C ILE A 296 13.12 -19.27 -17.39
N ARG A 297 13.40 -19.24 -16.08
CA ARG A 297 13.43 -20.45 -15.26
C ARG A 297 12.09 -20.57 -14.55
N ILE A 298 11.32 -21.57 -14.95
CA ILE A 298 10.12 -22.03 -14.30
C ILE A 298 10.50 -22.75 -12.98
#